data_fea715795b510915cfc35230ead38a46
#
_entry.id   fea715795b510915cfc35230ead38a46
#
_cell.length_a   1.000
_cell.length_b   1.000
_cell.length_c   1.000
_cell.angle_alpha   90.00
_cell.angle_beta   90.00
_cell.angle_gamma   90.00
#
_symmetry.space_group_name_H-M   'P 1'
#
loop_
_entity.id
_entity.type
_entity.pdbx_description
1 polymer ?
#
loop_
_entity_poly.entity_id
_entity_poly.type
_entity_poly.pdbx_seq_one_letter_code
_entity_poly.pdbx_strand_id
1 'polypeptide(L)' 'MSEKTLGEARVRTEFNPANSGIVDQIKQKSAELINLCETLKEKDGRLASLAQTSYEEAAMWAVKAATA' A
#
# COMPACT_ATOMS: atom_id res chain seq x y z
N MET A 1 -18.05 8.39 8.78
CA MET A 1 -16.92 8.46 7.87
C MET A 1 -15.89 7.46 8.31
N SER A 2 -15.49 6.58 7.42
CA SER A 2 -14.54 5.53 7.78
C SER A 2 -13.11 6.06 7.72
N GLU A 3 -12.29 5.64 8.65
CA GLU A 3 -10.89 6.00 8.66
C GLU A 3 -10.12 5.13 7.69
N LYS A 4 -9.08 5.69 7.12
CA LYS A 4 -8.20 4.93 6.26
C LYS A 4 -7.37 3.97 7.10
N THR A 5 -7.14 2.77 6.57
CA THR A 5 -6.19 1.83 7.17
C THR A 5 -4.77 2.34 6.97
N LEU A 6 -3.82 1.78 7.70
CA LEU A 6 -2.41 2.12 7.53
C LEU A 6 -1.98 1.89 6.08
N GLY A 7 -2.36 0.75 5.49
CA GLY A 7 -1.99 0.46 4.11
C GLY A 7 -2.56 1.46 3.13
N GLU A 8 -3.82 1.83 3.30
CA GLU A 8 -4.44 2.83 2.44
C GLU A 8 -3.77 4.18 2.55
N ALA A 9 -3.41 4.60 3.76
CA ALA A 9 -2.74 5.87 3.97
C ALA A 9 -1.35 5.88 3.33
N ARG A 10 -0.60 4.79 3.46
CA ARG A 10 0.76 4.72 2.94
C ARG A 10 0.83 4.67 1.43
N VAL A 11 -0.11 4.00 0.77
CA VAL A 11 -0.12 3.92 -0.69
C VAL A 11 -1.06 4.95 -1.33
N ARG A 12 -1.73 5.75 -0.51
CA ARG A 12 -2.60 6.84 -0.97
C ARG A 12 -3.67 6.34 -1.94
N THR A 13 -4.53 5.47 -1.44
CA THR A 13 -5.59 4.85 -2.25
C THR A 13 -6.78 5.77 -2.53
N GLU A 14 -6.54 7.05 -2.70
CA GLU A 14 -7.60 7.99 -2.99
C GLU A 14 -8.13 7.74 -4.40
N PHE A 15 -9.45 7.83 -4.54
CA PHE A 15 -10.06 7.67 -5.84
C PHE A 15 -9.66 8.82 -6.76
N ASN A 16 -9.21 8.47 -7.96
CA ASN A 16 -8.88 9.46 -8.97
C ASN A 16 -9.39 8.95 -10.33
N PRO A 17 -10.45 9.55 -10.86
CA PRO A 17 -11.04 9.07 -12.13
C PRO A 17 -10.08 9.08 -13.31
N ALA A 18 -9.01 9.87 -13.24
CA ALA A 18 -8.00 9.89 -14.29
C ALA A 18 -7.02 8.74 -14.23
N ASN A 19 -6.97 8.01 -13.12
CA ASN A 19 -6.08 6.86 -12.98
C ASN A 19 -6.66 5.65 -13.71
N SER A 20 -5.76 4.84 -14.26
CA SER A 20 -6.16 3.59 -14.87
C SER A 20 -6.54 2.57 -13.80
N GLY A 21 -7.28 1.54 -14.20
CA GLY A 21 -7.63 0.46 -13.29
C GLY A 21 -6.41 -0.27 -12.74
N ILE A 22 -5.31 -0.34 -13.49
CA ILE A 22 -4.09 -1.00 -13.02
C ILE A 22 -3.46 -0.23 -11.85
N VAL A 23 -3.48 1.10 -11.87
CA VAL A 23 -2.97 1.91 -10.78
C VAL A 23 -3.78 1.67 -9.52
N ASP A 24 -5.12 1.66 -9.64
CA ASP A 24 -5.99 1.41 -8.51
C ASP A 24 -5.77 0.03 -7.94
N GLN A 25 -5.58 -0.99 -8.79
CA GLN A 25 -5.30 -2.35 -8.35
C GLN A 25 -3.97 -2.43 -7.59
N ILE A 26 -2.94 -1.78 -8.09
CA ILE A 26 -1.63 -1.78 -7.43
C ILE A 26 -1.76 -1.17 -6.03
N LYS A 27 -2.42 -0.04 -5.93
CA LYS A 27 -2.60 0.64 -4.65
C LYS A 27 -3.44 -0.20 -3.68
N GLN A 28 -4.53 -0.78 -4.16
CA GLN A 28 -5.41 -1.58 -3.32
C GLN A 28 -4.69 -2.81 -2.77
N LYS A 29 -4.01 -3.55 -3.63
CA LYS A 29 -3.32 -4.76 -3.22
C LYS A 29 -2.13 -4.46 -2.31
N SER A 30 -1.41 -3.38 -2.58
CA SER A 30 -0.30 -2.96 -1.73
C SER A 30 -0.80 -2.56 -0.34
N ALA A 31 -1.92 -1.85 -0.27
CA ALA A 31 -2.53 -1.48 1.00
C ALA A 31 -2.92 -2.72 1.80
N GLU A 32 -3.48 -3.73 1.14
CA GLU A 32 -3.86 -4.98 1.80
C GLU A 32 -2.63 -5.70 2.38
N LEU A 33 -1.53 -5.73 1.64
CA LEU A 33 -0.28 -6.34 2.10
C LEU A 33 0.27 -5.61 3.32
N ILE A 34 0.28 -4.29 3.30
CA ILE A 34 0.74 -3.49 4.43
C ILE A 34 -0.14 -3.76 5.66
N ASN A 35 -1.46 -3.84 5.45
CA ASN A 35 -2.39 -4.12 6.55
C ASN A 35 -2.16 -5.51 7.14
N LEU A 36 -1.85 -6.51 6.31
CA LEU A 36 -1.52 -7.84 6.80
C LEU A 36 -0.26 -7.80 7.67
N CYS A 37 0.73 -7.01 7.29
CA CYS A 37 1.95 -6.89 8.07
C CYS A 37 1.71 -6.25 9.44
N GLU A 38 0.66 -5.44 9.59
CA GLU A 38 0.30 -4.92 10.91
C GLU A 38 0.05 -6.04 11.91
N THR A 39 -0.58 -7.13 11.45
CA THR A 39 -0.86 -8.27 12.33
C THR A 39 0.40 -9.02 12.73
N LEU A 40 1.49 -8.85 11.97
CA LEU A 40 2.75 -9.54 12.25
C LEU A 40 3.61 -8.80 13.27
N LYS A 41 3.25 -7.59 13.64
CA LYS A 41 4.04 -6.80 14.60
C LYS A 41 4.09 -7.44 15.97
N GLU A 42 3.11 -8.26 16.30
CA GLU A 42 3.12 -9.01 17.55
C GLU A 42 4.23 -10.07 17.57
N LYS A 43 4.61 -10.58 16.40
CA LYS A 43 5.68 -11.59 16.28
C LYS A 43 7.05 -10.94 16.17
N ASP A 44 7.16 -9.96 15.30
CA ASP A 44 8.41 -9.23 15.11
C ASP A 44 8.10 -7.86 14.50
N GLY A 45 8.03 -6.85 15.35
CA GLY A 45 7.66 -5.51 14.94
C GLY A 45 8.65 -4.87 13.98
N ARG A 46 9.94 -5.15 14.17
CA ARG A 46 10.97 -4.57 13.31
C ARG A 46 10.89 -5.12 11.89
N LEU A 47 10.81 -6.44 11.77
CA LEU A 47 10.73 -7.07 10.45
C LEU A 47 9.42 -6.73 9.75
N ALA A 48 8.32 -6.70 10.49
CA ALA A 48 7.03 -6.31 9.92
C ALA A 48 7.07 -4.87 9.40
N SER A 49 7.68 -3.96 10.14
CA SER A 49 7.81 -2.56 9.69
C SER A 49 8.70 -2.43 8.46
N LEU A 50 9.78 -3.19 8.39
CA LEU A 50 10.62 -3.22 7.19
C LEU A 50 9.85 -3.71 5.97
N ALA A 51 9.02 -4.75 6.14
CA ALA A 51 8.19 -5.26 5.07
C ALA A 51 7.19 -4.20 4.61
N GLN A 52 6.55 -3.49 5.53
CA GLN A 52 5.60 -2.45 5.17
C GLN A 52 6.26 -1.33 4.36
N THR A 53 7.44 -0.91 4.77
CA THR A 53 8.19 0.12 4.02
C THR A 53 8.54 -0.37 2.61
N SER A 54 8.93 -1.63 2.48
CA SER A 54 9.27 -2.20 1.18
C SER A 54 8.04 -2.30 0.28
N TYR A 55 6.89 -2.67 0.82
CA TYR A 55 5.65 -2.70 0.04
C TYR A 55 5.24 -1.31 -0.42
N GLU A 56 5.41 -0.32 0.45
CA GLU A 56 5.11 1.07 0.09
C GLU A 56 6.01 1.53 -1.05
N GLU A 57 7.29 1.23 -0.97
CA GLU A 57 8.25 1.59 -2.00
C GLU A 57 7.95 0.88 -3.32
N ALA A 58 7.65 -0.42 -3.25
CA ALA A 58 7.32 -1.19 -4.44
C ALA A 58 6.08 -0.63 -5.13
N ALA A 59 5.07 -0.26 -4.34
CA ALA A 59 3.85 0.34 -4.89
C ALA A 59 4.16 1.64 -5.62
N MET A 60 5.03 2.47 -5.06
CA MET A 60 5.44 3.72 -5.67
C MET A 60 6.10 3.50 -7.03
N TRP A 61 7.04 2.54 -7.10
CA TRP A 61 7.71 2.23 -8.35
C TRP A 61 6.76 1.64 -9.38
N ALA A 62 5.84 0.77 -8.95
CA ALA A 62 4.87 0.15 -9.85
C ALA A 62 3.91 1.18 -10.43
N VAL A 63 3.43 2.12 -9.61
CA VAL A 63 2.56 3.21 -10.09
C VAL A 63 3.31 4.09 -11.08
N LYS A 64 4.58 4.38 -10.79
CA LYS A 64 5.40 5.17 -11.69
C LYS A 64 5.56 4.48 -13.04
N ALA A 65 5.77 3.17 -13.03
CA ALA A 65 5.85 2.40 -14.28
C ALA A 65 4.53 2.43 -15.05
N ALA A 66 3.42 2.30 -14.34
CA ALA A 66 2.10 2.27 -14.97
C ALA A 66 1.71 3.62 -15.58
N THR A 67 2.29 4.71 -15.08
CA THR A 67 1.98 6.06 -15.55
C THR A 67 3.13 6.68 -16.36
N ALA A 68 4.10 5.88 -16.74
CA ALA A 68 5.24 6.35 -17.51
C ALA A 68 4.86 6.77 -18.94
#